data_3433f8d034a96fccf686bced915bbd5f
#
_entry.id   3433f8d034a96fccf686bced915bbd5f
#
_cell.length_a   1.000
_cell.length_b   1.000
_cell.length_c   1.000
_cell.angle_alpha   90.00
_cell.angle_beta   90.00
_cell.angle_gamma   90.00
#
_symmetry.space_group_name_H-M   'P 1'
#
loop_
_entity.id
_entity.type
_entity.pdbx_description
1 polymer ?
#
loop_
_entity_poly.entity_id
_entity_poly.type
_entity_poly.pdbx_seq_one_letter_code
_entity_poly.pdbx_strand_id
1 'polypeptide(L)'
;ESAWDAPRALSLPGLAEHLGLVRSAIHTPLKELEASGLISTRSAHVIGGGPRRRTVVHLTDSGRQRAELLSEEELPEKSQSLAIGPIPNQIQIRGREGELDTLLEKLLAGGNLQLTGLPGIGKTSLTRSVAELLMERGFKIRWATCNSDSDAFAIGSMCLGKESPRDAVAIASAVSGKKTALIIDEAQELHPRHLSAVHSLLSACAETSTGVLAAVRAPSPFGTLPGFEEIRIQGLDTSDAVELLPKSIGSESAEQVAEALGGHPLALHLWSPDEDIPEKGQAVQEFVQSTVLRRLTNEGLGTLDELSLSPLPLSVEELFVAEGISELDDSAVLRWMHSLVEPHHLIRNVRRATVDEEIARDLHSKAAEIWSTREGLRARRIEAHHRLNSGDELDTEWLAENVATISLEDSAAAAVLIDDAIQINDDENLRLTAIDLAFERGEPDVASEHIDSVSDSPQKLLRKARLARQHGDLQEAEKLEQSALDSLSPADAVRAKIASLVRAHDDRLPGQPTQVQSSQIGEVNLSRLPKTDLASASLALDLLRHAVAVESGSVETLANVRSSLVAQMGEDHPRLALIDL
;
A
#
# COMPACT_ATOMS: atom_id res chain seq x y z
N GLU A 1 17.77 -33.21 -1.20
CA GLU A 1 16.91 -34.25 -0.51
C GLU A 1 17.39 -34.60 0.89
N SER A 2 18.67 -34.52 1.20
CA SER A 2 19.24 -34.91 2.51
C SER A 2 19.34 -33.74 3.52
N ALA A 3 19.04 -32.51 3.12
CA ALA A 3 19.11 -31.34 4.00
C ALA A 3 18.08 -31.45 5.14
N TRP A 4 18.51 -31.11 6.36
CA TRP A 4 17.68 -31.10 7.56
C TRP A 4 16.53 -30.09 7.41
N ASP A 5 16.85 -28.93 6.85
CA ASP A 5 15.92 -27.83 6.61
C ASP A 5 15.52 -27.76 5.13
N ALA A 6 14.26 -27.50 4.87
CA ALA A 6 13.71 -27.37 3.53
C ALA A 6 13.15 -25.96 3.30
N PRO A 7 13.30 -25.40 2.08
CA PRO A 7 12.62 -24.15 1.72
C PRO A 7 11.10 -24.26 1.88
N ARG A 8 10.44 -23.18 2.32
CA ARG A 8 8.99 -23.11 2.47
C ARG A 8 8.24 -23.51 1.19
N ALA A 9 8.76 -23.11 0.01
CA ALA A 9 8.18 -23.43 -1.28
C ALA A 9 7.97 -24.94 -1.52
N LEU A 10 8.72 -25.81 -0.85
CA LEU A 10 8.56 -27.27 -0.94
C LEU A 10 7.55 -27.84 0.05
N SER A 11 7.05 -27.07 0.98
CA SER A 11 6.03 -27.50 1.94
C SER A 11 4.63 -27.42 1.35
N LEU A 12 3.66 -28.18 1.92
CA LEU A 12 2.26 -28.10 1.48
C LEU A 12 1.71 -26.66 1.50
N PRO A 13 1.94 -25.86 2.57
CA PRO A 13 1.53 -24.45 2.55
C PRO A 13 2.19 -23.64 1.43
N GLY A 14 3.49 -23.78 1.22
CA GLY A 14 4.22 -23.05 0.19
C GLY A 14 3.82 -23.47 -1.24
N LEU A 15 3.52 -24.73 -1.46
CA LEU A 15 2.99 -25.22 -2.74
C LEU A 15 1.58 -24.68 -3.00
N ALA A 16 0.70 -24.67 -1.98
CA ALA A 16 -0.64 -24.13 -2.09
C ALA A 16 -0.60 -22.64 -2.43
N GLU A 17 0.27 -21.90 -1.75
CA GLU A 17 0.52 -20.48 -1.99
C GLU A 17 1.01 -20.22 -3.43
N HIS A 18 2.03 -20.97 -3.87
CA HIS A 18 2.61 -20.80 -5.21
C HIS A 18 1.61 -21.11 -6.33
N LEU A 19 0.74 -22.12 -6.10
CA LEU A 19 -0.29 -22.52 -7.05
C LEU A 19 -1.59 -21.71 -6.93
N GLY A 20 -1.70 -20.83 -5.95
CA GLY A 20 -2.93 -20.07 -5.69
C GLY A 20 -4.11 -20.94 -5.24
N LEU A 21 -3.83 -22.08 -4.60
CA LEU A 21 -4.82 -23.06 -4.19
C LEU A 21 -4.93 -23.12 -2.66
N VAL A 22 -6.10 -23.54 -2.16
CA VAL A 22 -6.24 -23.90 -0.74
C VAL A 22 -5.53 -25.23 -0.47
N ARG A 23 -4.97 -25.42 0.72
CA ARG A 23 -4.20 -26.64 1.07
C ARG A 23 -4.97 -27.94 0.81
N SER A 24 -6.26 -27.96 1.11
CA SER A 24 -7.11 -29.13 0.86
C SER A 24 -7.18 -29.50 -0.62
N ALA A 25 -7.11 -28.55 -1.53
CA ALA A 25 -7.18 -28.78 -2.96
C ALA A 25 -5.92 -29.46 -3.54
N ILE A 26 -4.76 -29.30 -2.91
CA ILE A 26 -3.50 -29.89 -3.40
C ILE A 26 -3.25 -31.31 -2.89
N HIS A 27 -3.96 -31.75 -1.85
CA HIS A 27 -3.74 -33.10 -1.28
C HIS A 27 -4.02 -34.23 -2.27
N THR A 28 -5.13 -34.15 -3.01
CA THR A 28 -5.49 -35.19 -3.98
C THR A 28 -4.52 -35.23 -5.16
N PRO A 29 -4.21 -34.12 -5.84
CA PRO A 29 -3.19 -34.10 -6.90
C PRO A 29 -1.81 -34.56 -6.43
N LEU A 30 -1.37 -34.19 -5.23
CA LEU A 30 -0.08 -34.67 -4.73
C LEU A 30 -0.05 -36.17 -4.46
N LYS A 31 -1.13 -36.74 -3.94
CA LYS A 31 -1.23 -38.22 -3.80
C LYS A 31 -1.20 -38.93 -5.14
N GLU A 32 -1.83 -38.38 -6.17
CA GLU A 32 -1.81 -38.95 -7.53
C GLU A 32 -0.40 -38.88 -8.16
N LEU A 33 0.29 -37.75 -7.98
CA LEU A 33 1.67 -37.57 -8.43
C LEU A 33 2.65 -38.46 -7.67
N GLU A 34 2.44 -38.68 -6.37
CA GLU A 34 3.24 -39.60 -5.57
C GLU A 34 2.99 -41.07 -5.98
N ALA A 35 1.73 -41.45 -6.18
CA ALA A 35 1.34 -42.77 -6.69
C ALA A 35 1.91 -43.05 -8.10
N SER A 36 2.06 -42.01 -8.91
CA SER A 36 2.68 -42.07 -10.25
C SER A 36 4.21 -42.07 -10.19
N GLY A 37 4.81 -41.95 -9.01
CA GLY A 37 6.26 -41.94 -8.83
C GLY A 37 6.95 -40.65 -9.34
N LEU A 38 6.20 -39.58 -9.58
CA LEU A 38 6.73 -38.31 -10.07
C LEU A 38 7.24 -37.41 -8.94
N ILE A 39 6.70 -37.57 -7.73
CA ILE A 39 7.15 -36.86 -6.53
C ILE A 39 7.41 -37.84 -5.38
N SER A 40 8.16 -37.38 -4.39
CA SER A 40 8.36 -38.05 -3.11
C SER A 40 8.09 -37.10 -1.98
N THR A 41 7.54 -37.58 -0.87
CA THR A 41 7.27 -36.77 0.30
C THR A 41 8.16 -37.18 1.47
N ARG A 42 8.56 -36.23 2.31
CA ARG A 42 9.26 -36.48 3.57
C ARG A 42 8.90 -35.41 4.63
N SER A 43 9.18 -35.73 5.88
CA SER A 43 9.03 -34.76 6.98
C SER A 43 10.35 -34.02 7.21
N ALA A 44 10.34 -32.67 7.13
CA ALA A 44 11.51 -31.83 7.35
C ALA A 44 11.14 -30.55 8.15
N HIS A 45 12.14 -29.91 8.73
CA HIS A 45 12.00 -28.53 9.19
C HIS A 45 11.91 -27.63 7.97
N VAL A 46 11.02 -26.64 8.03
CA VAL A 46 10.80 -25.67 6.94
C VAL A 46 11.32 -24.32 7.40
N ILE A 47 12.19 -23.71 6.60
CA ILE A 47 12.75 -22.39 6.87
C ILE A 47 11.58 -21.39 7.01
N GLY A 48 11.51 -20.67 8.13
CA GLY A 48 10.39 -19.77 8.42
C GLY A 48 9.07 -20.45 8.81
N GLY A 49 9.05 -21.78 8.97
CA GLY A 49 7.84 -22.57 9.26
C GLY A 49 7.63 -22.95 10.73
N GLY A 50 8.44 -22.41 11.66
CA GLY A 50 8.38 -22.75 13.09
C GLY A 50 9.05 -24.09 13.45
N PRO A 51 9.02 -24.52 14.73
CA PRO A 51 9.80 -25.67 15.23
C PRO A 51 9.24 -27.03 14.81
N ARG A 52 8.02 -27.11 14.25
CA ARG A 52 7.40 -28.37 13.84
C ARG A 52 7.90 -28.84 12.46
N ARG A 53 8.10 -30.14 12.33
CA ARG A 53 8.38 -30.76 11.02
C ARG A 53 7.11 -30.74 10.18
N ARG A 54 7.27 -30.43 8.90
CA ARG A 54 6.18 -30.40 7.91
C ARG A 54 6.46 -31.38 6.78
N THR A 55 5.40 -31.82 6.12
CA THR A 55 5.53 -32.58 4.87
C THR A 55 6.07 -31.66 3.79
N VAL A 56 7.19 -32.04 3.20
CA VAL A 56 7.79 -31.37 2.05
C VAL A 56 7.82 -32.33 0.87
N VAL A 57 7.67 -31.76 -0.32
CA VAL A 57 7.51 -32.48 -1.58
C VAL A 57 8.76 -32.26 -2.43
N HIS A 58 9.28 -33.33 -3.03
CA HIS A 58 10.41 -33.28 -3.94
C HIS A 58 10.06 -34.01 -5.25
N LEU A 59 10.51 -33.46 -6.37
CA LEU A 59 10.45 -34.20 -7.64
C LEU A 59 11.40 -35.38 -7.60
N THR A 60 10.95 -36.53 -8.06
CA THR A 60 11.81 -37.66 -8.39
C THR A 60 12.57 -37.39 -9.70
N ASP A 61 13.51 -38.26 -10.09
CA ASP A 61 14.20 -38.13 -11.38
C ASP A 61 13.21 -38.23 -12.55
N SER A 62 12.23 -39.12 -12.46
CA SER A 62 11.12 -39.23 -13.43
C SER A 62 10.26 -37.95 -13.44
N GLY A 63 10.00 -37.37 -12.27
CA GLY A 63 9.28 -36.10 -12.12
C GLY A 63 10.03 -34.93 -12.76
N ARG A 64 11.37 -34.86 -12.60
CA ARG A 64 12.19 -33.81 -13.23
C ARG A 64 12.18 -33.93 -14.75
N GLN A 65 12.40 -35.15 -15.29
CA GLN A 65 12.33 -35.38 -16.72
C GLN A 65 10.96 -35.02 -17.31
N ARG A 66 9.88 -35.33 -16.58
CA ARG A 66 8.53 -34.94 -17.01
C ARG A 66 8.30 -33.42 -16.96
N ALA A 67 8.81 -32.76 -15.94
CA ALA A 67 8.75 -31.29 -15.81
C ALA A 67 9.56 -30.59 -16.90
N GLU A 68 10.74 -31.12 -17.26
CA GLU A 68 11.57 -30.61 -18.37
C GLU A 68 10.84 -30.73 -19.71
N LEU A 69 10.24 -31.88 -20.00
CA LEU A 69 9.44 -32.08 -21.21
C LEU A 69 8.23 -31.11 -21.28
N LEU A 70 7.58 -30.85 -20.15
CA LEU A 70 6.47 -29.88 -20.08
C LEU A 70 6.94 -28.41 -20.20
N SER A 71 8.20 -28.12 -19.85
CA SER A 71 8.78 -26.78 -20.02
C SER A 71 9.31 -26.53 -21.43
N GLU A 72 9.59 -27.61 -22.20
CA GLU A 72 9.96 -27.53 -23.62
C GLU A 72 8.73 -27.47 -24.55
N GLU A 73 7.56 -27.91 -24.12
CA GLU A 73 6.30 -27.58 -24.79
C GLU A 73 6.13 -26.06 -24.65
N GLU A 74 6.36 -25.31 -25.73
CA GLU A 74 6.28 -23.87 -25.82
C GLU A 74 5.08 -23.35 -25.01
N LEU A 75 5.36 -22.76 -23.85
CA LEU A 75 4.43 -21.81 -23.26
C LEU A 75 4.18 -20.76 -24.36
N PRO A 76 2.92 -20.52 -24.75
CA PRO A 76 2.61 -19.53 -25.77
C PRO A 76 3.41 -18.27 -25.45
N GLU A 77 4.10 -17.72 -26.46
CA GLU A 77 4.88 -16.48 -26.37
C GLU A 77 4.16 -15.54 -25.41
N LYS A 78 4.90 -14.93 -24.46
CA LYS A 78 4.36 -13.94 -23.51
C LYS A 78 3.50 -12.95 -24.28
N SER A 79 2.22 -13.30 -24.49
CA SER A 79 1.21 -12.32 -24.88
C SER A 79 1.38 -11.20 -23.87
N GLN A 80 1.51 -9.97 -24.32
CA GLN A 80 1.57 -8.78 -23.46
C GLN A 80 0.57 -9.02 -22.33
N SER A 81 1.04 -9.12 -21.08
CA SER A 81 0.20 -9.51 -19.96
C SER A 81 -1.06 -8.65 -19.99
N LEU A 82 -2.20 -9.27 -20.26
CA LEU A 82 -3.48 -8.57 -20.28
C LEU A 82 -3.82 -7.92 -18.93
N ALA A 83 -3.01 -8.23 -17.93
CA ALA A 83 -3.20 -7.81 -16.57
C ALA A 83 -1.98 -7.06 -16.02
N ILE A 84 -2.22 -5.90 -15.40
CA ILE A 84 -1.22 -5.09 -14.69
C ILE A 84 -1.76 -4.78 -13.30
N GLY A 85 -0.89 -4.90 -12.30
CA GLY A 85 -1.16 -4.64 -10.89
C GLY A 85 -0.99 -5.87 -10.02
N PRO A 86 -1.20 -5.74 -8.70
CA PRO A 86 -1.03 -6.81 -7.70
C PRO A 86 -2.25 -7.76 -7.70
N ILE A 87 -2.46 -8.47 -8.79
CA ILE A 87 -3.61 -9.37 -8.94
C ILE A 87 -3.45 -10.56 -8.00
N PRO A 88 -4.45 -10.86 -7.13
CA PRO A 88 -4.39 -12.01 -6.24
C PRO A 88 -4.37 -13.32 -7.02
N ASN A 89 -3.82 -14.36 -6.40
CA ASN A 89 -3.90 -15.72 -6.93
C ASN A 89 -5.37 -16.14 -7.11
N GLN A 90 -5.61 -16.93 -8.14
CA GLN A 90 -6.95 -17.45 -8.39
C GLN A 90 -7.34 -18.45 -7.31
N ILE A 91 -8.55 -18.29 -6.80
CA ILE A 91 -9.18 -19.24 -5.89
C ILE A 91 -10.45 -19.73 -6.59
N GLN A 92 -10.65 -21.04 -6.64
CA GLN A 92 -11.88 -21.58 -7.19
C GLN A 92 -13.06 -21.14 -6.31
N ILE A 93 -13.99 -20.40 -6.92
CA ILE A 93 -15.23 -19.98 -6.26
C ILE A 93 -16.34 -21.01 -6.56
N ARG A 94 -17.32 -21.10 -5.64
CA ARG A 94 -18.49 -21.96 -5.78
C ARG A 94 -19.73 -21.20 -5.33
N GLY A 95 -20.87 -21.50 -5.93
CA GLY A 95 -22.16 -20.92 -5.56
C GLY A 95 -22.24 -19.41 -5.80
N ARG A 96 -21.54 -18.89 -6.80
CA ARG A 96 -21.50 -17.47 -7.16
C ARG A 96 -21.72 -17.23 -8.66
N GLU A 97 -22.23 -18.22 -9.36
CA GLU A 97 -22.40 -18.17 -10.81
C GLU A 97 -23.30 -17.02 -11.22
N GLY A 98 -24.40 -16.78 -10.49
CA GLY A 98 -25.34 -15.70 -10.77
C GLY A 98 -24.74 -14.30 -10.58
N GLU A 99 -23.99 -14.09 -9.49
CA GLU A 99 -23.27 -12.84 -9.25
C GLU A 99 -22.15 -12.64 -10.27
N LEU A 100 -21.43 -13.71 -10.61
CA LEU A 100 -20.35 -13.71 -11.60
C LEU A 100 -20.88 -13.27 -12.97
N ASP A 101 -21.98 -13.88 -13.44
CA ASP A 101 -22.62 -13.56 -14.72
C ASP A 101 -23.11 -12.10 -14.72
N THR A 102 -23.74 -11.66 -13.64
CA THR A 102 -24.23 -10.29 -13.49
C THR A 102 -23.11 -9.26 -13.58
N LEU A 103 -22.02 -9.47 -12.83
CA LEU A 103 -20.87 -8.56 -12.85
C LEU A 103 -20.21 -8.54 -14.23
N LEU A 104 -20.04 -9.71 -14.83
CA LEU A 104 -19.42 -9.86 -16.14
C LEU A 104 -20.24 -9.15 -17.23
N GLU A 105 -21.56 -9.37 -17.29
CA GLU A 105 -22.45 -8.75 -18.27
C GLU A 105 -22.37 -7.21 -18.19
N LYS A 106 -22.48 -6.67 -16.98
CA LYS A 106 -22.42 -5.23 -16.74
C LYS A 106 -21.07 -4.61 -17.13
N LEU A 107 -19.96 -5.24 -16.76
CA LEU A 107 -18.62 -4.77 -17.12
C LEU A 107 -18.34 -4.88 -18.62
N LEU A 108 -18.85 -5.92 -19.30
CA LEU A 108 -18.77 -6.03 -20.75
C LEU A 108 -19.53 -4.92 -21.45
N ALA A 109 -20.60 -4.42 -20.85
CA ALA A 109 -21.36 -3.26 -21.32
C ALA A 109 -20.69 -1.91 -20.98
N GLY A 110 -19.53 -1.90 -20.29
CA GLY A 110 -18.82 -0.68 -19.87
C GLY A 110 -19.42 -0.04 -18.60
N GLY A 111 -20.14 -0.82 -17.79
CA GLY A 111 -20.74 -0.33 -16.54
C GLY A 111 -19.71 -0.14 -15.44
N ASN A 112 -20.03 0.74 -14.49
CA ASN A 112 -19.24 0.97 -13.28
C ASN A 112 -19.99 0.40 -12.09
N LEU A 113 -19.31 -0.44 -11.33
CA LEU A 113 -19.91 -1.25 -10.28
C LEU A 113 -19.19 -1.05 -8.94
N GLN A 114 -19.97 -0.95 -7.88
CA GLN A 114 -19.50 -1.00 -6.51
C GLN A 114 -19.95 -2.31 -5.88
N LEU A 115 -19.03 -3.25 -5.69
CA LEU A 115 -19.29 -4.55 -5.08
C LEU A 115 -19.17 -4.44 -3.56
N THR A 116 -20.29 -4.52 -2.83
CA THR A 116 -20.31 -4.37 -1.37
C THR A 116 -20.63 -5.68 -0.67
N GLY A 117 -20.19 -5.83 0.56
CA GLY A 117 -20.47 -7.00 1.40
C GLY A 117 -19.58 -7.09 2.63
N LEU A 118 -19.87 -8.05 3.50
CA LEU A 118 -19.14 -8.28 4.74
C LEU A 118 -17.66 -8.65 4.49
N PRO A 119 -16.75 -8.42 5.47
CA PRO A 119 -15.39 -8.94 5.40
C PRO A 119 -15.39 -10.46 5.31
N GLY A 120 -14.57 -11.04 4.41
CA GLY A 120 -14.50 -12.51 4.24
C GLY A 120 -15.65 -13.15 3.45
N ILE A 121 -16.61 -12.36 2.92
CA ILE A 121 -17.74 -12.86 2.13
C ILE A 121 -17.36 -13.32 0.71
N GLY A 122 -16.10 -13.10 0.28
CA GLY A 122 -15.60 -13.55 -1.01
C GLY A 122 -15.57 -12.48 -2.11
N LYS A 123 -15.59 -11.18 -1.79
CA LYS A 123 -15.50 -10.09 -2.78
C LYS A 123 -14.28 -10.19 -3.69
N THR A 124 -13.08 -10.28 -3.10
CA THR A 124 -11.83 -10.41 -3.84
C THR A 124 -11.80 -11.63 -4.74
N SER A 125 -12.27 -12.78 -4.25
CA SER A 125 -12.33 -14.02 -5.04
C SER A 125 -13.28 -13.91 -6.23
N LEU A 126 -14.46 -13.32 -6.03
CA LEU A 126 -15.44 -13.09 -7.09
C LEU A 126 -14.88 -12.08 -8.12
N THR A 127 -14.32 -10.97 -7.65
CA THR A 127 -13.70 -9.96 -8.51
C THR A 127 -12.54 -10.55 -9.33
N ARG A 128 -11.73 -11.43 -8.71
CA ARG A 128 -10.63 -12.13 -9.40
C ARG A 128 -11.14 -13.05 -10.52
N SER A 129 -12.23 -13.76 -10.27
CA SER A 129 -12.85 -14.65 -11.28
C SER A 129 -13.46 -13.85 -12.43
N VAL A 130 -14.11 -12.71 -12.12
CA VAL A 130 -14.58 -11.76 -13.16
C VAL A 130 -13.43 -11.26 -14.01
N ALA A 131 -12.31 -10.87 -13.39
CA ALA A 131 -11.12 -10.41 -14.11
C ALA A 131 -10.59 -11.46 -15.10
N GLU A 132 -10.58 -12.72 -14.70
CA GLU A 132 -10.14 -13.82 -15.56
C GLU A 132 -11.05 -13.99 -16.78
N LEU A 133 -12.36 -14.04 -16.55
CA LEU A 133 -13.34 -14.14 -17.63
C LEU A 133 -13.30 -12.95 -18.58
N LEU A 134 -12.98 -11.76 -18.09
CA LEU A 134 -12.75 -10.57 -18.91
C LEU A 134 -11.46 -10.71 -19.74
N MET A 135 -10.37 -11.22 -19.15
CA MET A 135 -9.13 -11.48 -19.89
C MET A 135 -9.30 -12.51 -20.99
N GLU A 136 -10.05 -13.59 -20.75
CA GLU A 136 -10.42 -14.57 -21.79
C GLU A 136 -11.17 -13.94 -22.97
N ARG A 137 -11.92 -12.83 -22.73
CA ARG A 137 -12.60 -12.04 -23.75
C ARG A 137 -11.75 -10.92 -24.35
N GLY A 138 -10.45 -10.90 -24.01
CA GLY A 138 -9.46 -9.95 -24.53
C GLY A 138 -9.51 -8.57 -23.88
N PHE A 139 -10.05 -8.45 -22.67
CA PHE A 139 -9.97 -7.21 -21.88
C PHE A 139 -8.60 -7.07 -21.23
N LYS A 140 -8.13 -5.84 -21.16
CA LYS A 140 -6.97 -5.47 -20.32
C LYS A 140 -7.44 -5.20 -18.90
N ILE A 141 -6.83 -5.84 -17.94
CA ILE A 141 -7.14 -5.65 -16.52
C ILE A 141 -6.10 -4.73 -15.88
N ARG A 142 -6.59 -3.69 -15.19
CA ARG A 142 -5.82 -2.81 -14.33
C ARG A 142 -6.29 -3.05 -12.90
N TRP A 143 -5.40 -3.60 -12.07
CA TRP A 143 -5.75 -3.99 -10.71
C TRP A 143 -5.00 -3.16 -9.69
N ALA A 144 -5.72 -2.59 -8.72
CA ALA A 144 -5.16 -1.97 -7.54
C ALA A 144 -5.76 -2.62 -6.29
N THR A 145 -4.92 -2.92 -5.31
CA THR A 145 -5.35 -3.35 -3.97
C THR A 145 -5.01 -2.24 -2.98
N CYS A 146 -6.03 -1.67 -2.35
CA CYS A 146 -5.88 -0.55 -1.45
C CYS A 146 -5.39 -0.96 -0.05
N ASN A 147 -4.66 -0.07 0.57
CA ASN A 147 -4.30 -0.06 1.99
C ASN A 147 -4.45 1.37 2.55
N SER A 148 -4.07 1.62 3.80
CA SER A 148 -4.16 2.94 4.44
C SER A 148 -3.45 4.05 3.66
N ASP A 149 -2.35 3.72 2.98
CA ASP A 149 -1.50 4.69 2.29
C ASP A 149 -1.81 4.84 0.80
N SER A 150 -2.86 4.17 0.32
CA SER A 150 -3.26 4.23 -1.08
C SER A 150 -4.01 5.53 -1.38
N ASP A 151 -3.39 6.45 -2.10
CA ASP A 151 -4.03 7.61 -2.71
C ASP A 151 -4.33 7.37 -4.21
N ALA A 152 -4.84 8.36 -4.91
CA ALA A 152 -5.11 8.26 -6.35
C ALA A 152 -3.84 7.96 -7.15
N PHE A 153 -2.69 8.54 -6.77
CA PHE A 153 -1.41 8.30 -7.45
C PHE A 153 -0.88 6.89 -7.20
N ALA A 154 -0.99 6.37 -5.97
CA ALA A 154 -0.62 4.99 -5.65
C ALA A 154 -1.45 3.98 -6.45
N ILE A 155 -2.77 4.19 -6.54
CA ILE A 155 -3.68 3.39 -7.38
C ILE A 155 -3.26 3.49 -8.86
N GLY A 156 -3.01 4.70 -9.35
CA GLY A 156 -2.51 4.93 -10.70
C GLY A 156 -1.20 4.20 -10.96
N SER A 157 -0.27 4.25 -10.02
CA SER A 157 1.05 3.60 -10.13
C SER A 157 0.95 2.07 -10.15
N MET A 158 0.03 1.48 -9.39
CA MET A 158 -0.25 0.04 -9.48
C MET A 158 -0.79 -0.35 -10.86
N CYS A 159 -1.60 0.50 -11.48
CA CYS A 159 -2.26 0.24 -12.75
C CYS A 159 -1.43 0.58 -14.00
N LEU A 160 -0.53 1.56 -13.92
CA LEU A 160 0.22 2.13 -15.05
C LEU A 160 1.74 1.99 -14.91
N GLY A 161 2.23 1.67 -13.70
CA GLY A 161 3.65 1.65 -13.39
C GLY A 161 4.19 3.02 -12.95
N LYS A 162 5.52 3.16 -12.91
CA LYS A 162 6.22 4.33 -12.35
C LYS A 162 5.94 5.66 -13.08
N GLU A 163 5.43 5.61 -14.30
CA GLU A 163 5.12 6.79 -15.12
C GLU A 163 3.67 7.26 -14.93
N SER A 164 2.97 6.83 -13.87
CA SER A 164 1.62 7.27 -13.58
C SER A 164 1.54 8.78 -13.43
N PRO A 165 0.54 9.44 -14.04
CA PRO A 165 0.22 10.83 -13.71
C PRO A 165 -0.15 10.96 -12.22
N ARG A 166 -0.07 12.19 -11.68
CA ARG A 166 -0.49 12.48 -10.30
C ARG A 166 -1.95 12.93 -10.18
N ASP A 167 -2.47 13.55 -11.23
CA ASP A 167 -3.84 14.05 -11.27
C ASP A 167 -4.86 12.96 -11.57
N ALA A 168 -5.97 12.94 -10.85
CA ALA A 168 -7.03 11.91 -10.95
C ALA A 168 -7.63 11.79 -12.35
N VAL A 169 -7.85 12.91 -13.05
CA VAL A 169 -8.41 12.93 -14.41
C VAL A 169 -7.39 12.42 -15.42
N ALA A 170 -6.12 12.79 -15.25
CA ALA A 170 -5.03 12.30 -16.07
C ALA A 170 -4.81 10.78 -15.87
N ILE A 171 -4.90 10.27 -14.65
CA ILE A 171 -4.87 8.82 -14.37
C ILE A 171 -6.05 8.13 -15.05
N ALA A 172 -7.28 8.63 -14.88
CA ALA A 172 -8.47 8.08 -15.51
C ALA A 172 -8.35 8.03 -17.04
N SER A 173 -7.82 9.10 -17.64
CA SER A 173 -7.53 9.15 -19.08
C SER A 173 -6.48 8.11 -19.50
N ALA A 174 -5.39 7.94 -18.72
CA ALA A 174 -4.32 7.00 -19.02
C ALA A 174 -4.72 5.52 -18.88
N VAL A 175 -5.61 5.20 -17.92
CA VAL A 175 -6.17 3.84 -17.77
C VAL A 175 -7.30 3.59 -18.77
N SER A 176 -7.83 4.62 -19.42
CA SER A 176 -9.00 4.52 -20.29
C SER A 176 -8.73 3.67 -21.54
N GLY A 177 -9.73 2.90 -21.94
CA GLY A 177 -9.67 2.11 -23.16
C GLY A 177 -10.88 1.22 -23.37
N LYS A 178 -11.25 1.06 -24.64
CA LYS A 178 -12.21 0.03 -25.04
C LYS A 178 -11.65 -1.33 -24.65
N LYS A 179 -12.43 -2.20 -24.05
CA LYS A 179 -11.97 -3.47 -23.51
C LYS A 179 -10.87 -3.32 -22.43
N THR A 180 -11.01 -2.33 -21.58
CA THR A 180 -10.21 -2.20 -20.36
C THR A 180 -11.15 -2.22 -19.16
N ALA A 181 -10.77 -2.94 -18.10
CA ALA A 181 -11.45 -2.91 -16.82
C ALA A 181 -10.47 -2.48 -15.73
N LEU A 182 -10.86 -1.49 -14.94
CA LEU A 182 -10.16 -1.06 -13.73
C LEU A 182 -10.80 -1.74 -12.52
N ILE A 183 -10.00 -2.43 -11.76
CA ILE A 183 -10.43 -3.11 -10.55
C ILE A 183 -9.72 -2.48 -9.37
N ILE A 184 -10.49 -2.02 -8.38
CA ILE A 184 -10.00 -1.47 -7.13
C ILE A 184 -10.53 -2.34 -6.01
N ASP A 185 -9.63 -3.10 -5.37
CA ASP A 185 -9.96 -4.03 -4.30
C ASP A 185 -9.57 -3.47 -2.93
N GLU A 186 -10.24 -3.92 -1.87
CA GLU A 186 -10.04 -3.51 -0.47
C GLU A 186 -10.17 -1.99 -0.24
N ALA A 187 -11.01 -1.30 -1.00
CA ALA A 187 -11.13 0.15 -0.95
C ALA A 187 -11.60 0.71 0.42
N GLN A 188 -12.09 -0.11 1.33
CA GLN A 188 -12.39 0.29 2.72
C GLN A 188 -11.14 0.43 3.60
N GLU A 189 -9.98 -0.02 3.15
CA GLU A 189 -8.72 0.10 3.91
C GLU A 189 -8.06 1.47 3.71
N LEU A 190 -8.63 2.31 2.84
CA LEU A 190 -8.13 3.68 2.60
C LEU A 190 -8.22 4.53 3.86
N HIS A 191 -7.15 5.29 4.14
CA HIS A 191 -7.20 6.31 5.19
C HIS A 191 -8.21 7.42 4.82
N PRO A 192 -8.96 8.00 5.78
CA PRO A 192 -9.92 9.08 5.52
C PRO A 192 -9.35 10.22 4.68
N ARG A 193 -8.09 10.60 4.89
CA ARG A 193 -7.36 11.61 4.11
C ARG A 193 -7.42 11.39 2.60
N HIS A 194 -7.34 10.13 2.16
CA HIS A 194 -7.24 9.78 0.74
C HIS A 194 -8.59 9.54 0.06
N LEU A 195 -9.69 9.46 0.82
CA LEU A 195 -11.01 9.15 0.29
C LEU A 195 -11.47 10.14 -0.78
N SER A 196 -11.26 11.45 -0.60
CA SER A 196 -11.67 12.49 -1.56
C SER A 196 -10.93 12.35 -2.89
N ALA A 197 -9.61 12.12 -2.85
CA ALA A 197 -8.79 11.95 -4.04
C ALA A 197 -9.17 10.67 -4.82
N VAL A 198 -9.41 9.57 -4.11
CA VAL A 198 -9.84 8.30 -4.72
C VAL A 198 -11.28 8.40 -5.25
N HIS A 199 -12.18 9.08 -4.53
CA HIS A 199 -13.53 9.38 -5.03
C HIS A 199 -13.47 10.17 -6.35
N SER A 200 -12.60 11.17 -6.44
CA SER A 200 -12.39 11.96 -7.66
C SER A 200 -11.86 11.10 -8.80
N LEU A 201 -10.92 10.18 -8.51
CA LEU A 201 -10.42 9.21 -9.50
C LEU A 201 -11.54 8.28 -10.01
N LEU A 202 -12.33 7.70 -9.10
CA LEU A 202 -13.45 6.83 -9.46
C LEU A 202 -14.48 7.58 -10.33
N SER A 203 -14.83 8.81 -9.94
CA SER A 203 -15.76 9.66 -10.69
C SER A 203 -15.21 9.99 -12.07
N ALA A 204 -13.94 10.34 -12.20
CA ALA A 204 -13.30 10.59 -13.49
C ALA A 204 -13.25 9.33 -14.37
N CYS A 205 -12.97 8.16 -13.78
CA CYS A 205 -12.99 6.89 -14.52
C CYS A 205 -14.39 6.55 -15.04
N ALA A 206 -15.45 6.87 -14.29
CA ALA A 206 -16.84 6.61 -14.70
C ALA A 206 -17.26 7.39 -15.94
N GLU A 207 -16.60 8.49 -16.25
CA GLU A 207 -16.83 9.27 -17.46
C GLU A 207 -16.05 8.76 -18.68
N THR A 208 -15.23 7.73 -18.51
CA THR A 208 -14.42 7.12 -19.58
C THR A 208 -15.13 5.91 -20.21
N SER A 209 -14.47 5.28 -21.17
CA SER A 209 -14.93 4.01 -21.77
C SER A 209 -14.45 2.76 -21.02
N THR A 210 -13.86 2.93 -19.84
CA THR A 210 -13.34 1.84 -19.01
C THR A 210 -14.43 1.35 -18.07
N GLY A 211 -14.67 0.05 -18.00
CA GLY A 211 -15.52 -0.51 -16.94
C GLY A 211 -14.77 -0.49 -15.61
N VAL A 212 -15.43 -0.06 -14.54
CA VAL A 212 -14.83 0.02 -13.21
C VAL A 212 -15.52 -0.93 -12.23
N LEU A 213 -14.75 -1.69 -11.47
CA LEU A 213 -15.25 -2.53 -10.37
C LEU A 213 -14.51 -2.17 -9.08
N ALA A 214 -15.20 -1.49 -8.17
CA ALA A 214 -14.68 -1.17 -6.85
C ALA A 214 -15.22 -2.18 -5.83
N ALA A 215 -14.39 -3.04 -5.28
CA ALA A 215 -14.76 -3.96 -4.21
C ALA A 215 -14.49 -3.30 -2.84
N VAL A 216 -15.53 -3.23 -2.01
CA VAL A 216 -15.49 -2.47 -0.77
C VAL A 216 -16.33 -3.15 0.32
N ARG A 217 -15.96 -2.96 1.57
CA ARG A 217 -16.75 -3.42 2.71
C ARG A 217 -18.01 -2.58 2.85
N ALA A 218 -19.12 -3.22 3.24
CA ALA A 218 -20.34 -2.51 3.62
C ALA A 218 -20.27 -2.04 5.09
N PRO A 219 -20.69 -0.77 5.43
CA PRO A 219 -21.06 0.27 4.50
C PRO A 219 -19.83 0.83 3.74
N SER A 220 -20.05 1.29 2.50
CA SER A 220 -18.97 1.89 1.71
C SER A 220 -18.50 3.23 2.30
N PRO A 221 -17.19 3.48 2.41
CA PRO A 221 -16.67 4.78 2.84
C PRO A 221 -16.93 5.90 1.83
N PHE A 222 -17.23 5.56 0.57
CA PHE A 222 -17.57 6.54 -0.47
C PHE A 222 -19.05 6.93 -0.48
N GLY A 223 -19.91 6.23 0.29
CA GLY A 223 -21.37 6.39 0.15
C GLY A 223 -21.86 6.03 -1.25
N THR A 224 -22.68 6.90 -1.83
CA THR A 224 -23.17 6.73 -3.21
C THR A 224 -22.18 7.35 -4.20
N LEU A 225 -21.58 6.53 -5.06
CA LEU A 225 -20.72 6.98 -6.14
C LEU A 225 -21.55 7.33 -7.38
N PRO A 226 -21.48 8.57 -7.90
CA PRO A 226 -22.18 8.94 -9.13
C PRO A 226 -21.74 8.06 -10.31
N GLY A 227 -22.71 7.54 -11.05
CA GLY A 227 -22.43 6.68 -12.21
C GLY A 227 -22.06 5.23 -11.88
N PHE A 228 -22.09 4.83 -10.60
CA PHE A 228 -21.88 3.45 -10.15
C PHE A 228 -23.19 2.79 -9.75
N GLU A 229 -23.32 1.51 -10.08
CA GLU A 229 -24.36 0.65 -9.55
C GLU A 229 -23.79 -0.17 -8.38
N GLU A 230 -24.47 -0.15 -7.23
CA GLU A 230 -24.11 -0.97 -6.09
C GLU A 230 -24.67 -2.38 -6.25
N ILE A 231 -23.80 -3.38 -6.15
CA ILE A 231 -24.16 -4.80 -6.05
C ILE A 231 -23.68 -5.31 -4.71
N ARG A 232 -24.65 -5.76 -3.88
CA ARG A 232 -24.36 -6.27 -2.56
C ARG A 232 -24.38 -7.79 -2.57
N ILE A 233 -23.24 -8.41 -2.24
CA ILE A 233 -23.17 -9.87 -2.07
C ILE A 233 -23.46 -10.27 -0.63
N GLN A 234 -24.10 -11.43 -0.50
CA GLN A 234 -24.48 -12.03 0.77
C GLN A 234 -23.79 -13.38 0.96
N GLY A 235 -24.14 -14.13 2.02
CA GLY A 235 -23.68 -15.49 2.19
C GLY A 235 -24.10 -16.40 1.04
N LEU A 236 -23.43 -17.54 0.94
CA LEU A 236 -23.81 -18.60 0.00
C LEU A 236 -25.13 -19.22 0.40
N ASP A 237 -25.85 -19.74 -0.58
CA ASP A 237 -27.01 -20.58 -0.30
C ASP A 237 -26.57 -21.83 0.46
N THR A 238 -27.47 -22.42 1.27
CA THR A 238 -27.14 -23.55 2.15
C THR A 238 -26.53 -24.72 1.40
N SER A 239 -27.01 -25.03 0.18
CA SER A 239 -26.49 -26.11 -0.66
C SER A 239 -25.02 -25.91 -1.03
N ASP A 240 -24.66 -24.69 -1.42
CA ASP A 240 -23.28 -24.34 -1.83
C ASP A 240 -22.37 -24.17 -0.60
N ALA A 241 -22.91 -23.64 0.49
CA ALA A 241 -22.20 -23.50 1.76
C ALA A 241 -21.77 -24.85 2.35
N VAL A 242 -22.63 -25.87 2.26
CA VAL A 242 -22.32 -27.24 2.70
C VAL A 242 -21.12 -27.83 1.94
N GLU A 243 -20.94 -27.50 0.67
CA GLU A 243 -19.79 -27.97 -0.11
C GLU A 243 -18.44 -27.44 0.37
N LEU A 244 -18.43 -26.32 1.11
CA LEU A 244 -17.19 -25.75 1.68
C LEU A 244 -16.79 -26.41 3.00
N LEU A 245 -17.69 -27.16 3.63
CA LEU A 245 -17.44 -27.85 4.90
C LEU A 245 -16.70 -29.16 4.70
N PRO A 246 -15.96 -29.65 5.71
CA PRO A 246 -15.28 -30.93 5.65
C PRO A 246 -16.25 -32.09 5.38
N LYS A 247 -15.94 -32.96 4.43
CA LYS A 247 -16.76 -34.13 4.06
C LYS A 247 -16.96 -35.18 5.17
N SER A 248 -16.26 -35.01 6.29
CA SER A 248 -16.35 -35.88 7.47
C SER A 248 -17.60 -35.69 8.31
N ILE A 249 -18.32 -34.56 8.12
CA ILE A 249 -19.58 -34.28 8.83
C ILE A 249 -20.78 -34.84 8.10
N GLY A 250 -21.80 -35.23 8.91
CA GLY A 250 -23.08 -35.66 8.35
C GLY A 250 -23.86 -34.52 7.70
N SER A 251 -24.66 -34.82 6.68
CA SER A 251 -25.41 -33.83 5.90
C SER A 251 -26.25 -32.89 6.77
N GLU A 252 -26.95 -33.42 7.76
CA GLU A 252 -27.81 -32.62 8.66
C GLU A 252 -26.99 -31.62 9.50
N SER A 253 -25.87 -32.06 10.05
CA SER A 253 -24.96 -31.16 10.79
C SER A 253 -24.32 -30.12 9.88
N ALA A 254 -23.96 -30.49 8.65
CA ALA A 254 -23.41 -29.56 7.67
C ALA A 254 -24.41 -28.46 7.29
N GLU A 255 -25.68 -28.81 7.08
CA GLU A 255 -26.74 -27.85 6.81
C GLU A 255 -26.96 -26.91 8.01
N GLN A 256 -26.96 -27.44 9.23
CA GLN A 256 -27.12 -26.64 10.47
C GLN A 256 -25.95 -25.63 10.62
N VAL A 257 -24.70 -26.04 10.37
CA VAL A 257 -23.53 -25.16 10.41
C VAL A 257 -23.62 -24.08 9.32
N ALA A 258 -23.98 -24.49 8.09
CA ALA A 258 -24.11 -23.57 6.97
C ALA A 258 -25.18 -22.48 7.25
N GLU A 259 -26.33 -22.89 7.79
CA GLU A 259 -27.39 -21.94 8.19
C GLU A 259 -26.97 -21.06 9.37
N ALA A 260 -26.31 -21.63 10.39
CA ALA A 260 -25.90 -20.91 11.58
C ALA A 260 -24.91 -19.79 11.24
N LEU A 261 -23.94 -20.07 10.34
CA LEU A 261 -22.94 -19.13 9.86
C LEU A 261 -23.44 -18.28 8.68
N GLY A 262 -24.73 -18.40 8.29
CA GLY A 262 -25.33 -17.59 7.24
C GLY A 262 -24.66 -17.75 5.87
N GLY A 263 -24.11 -18.93 5.56
CA GLY A 263 -23.38 -19.20 4.33
C GLY A 263 -22.11 -18.38 4.15
N HIS A 264 -21.50 -17.84 5.23
CA HIS A 264 -20.33 -16.96 5.14
C HIS A 264 -19.06 -17.76 4.83
N PRO A 265 -18.43 -17.61 3.63
CA PRO A 265 -17.37 -18.51 3.16
C PRO A 265 -16.17 -18.62 4.11
N LEU A 266 -15.65 -17.49 4.61
CA LEU A 266 -14.50 -17.52 5.53
C LEU A 266 -14.89 -18.17 6.87
N ALA A 267 -16.06 -17.91 7.41
CA ALA A 267 -16.51 -18.54 8.67
C ALA A 267 -16.67 -20.06 8.53
N LEU A 268 -17.23 -20.52 7.40
CA LEU A 268 -17.32 -21.95 7.07
C LEU A 268 -15.95 -22.60 6.96
N HIS A 269 -14.99 -21.89 6.38
CA HIS A 269 -13.61 -22.39 6.24
C HIS A 269 -12.86 -22.44 7.59
N LEU A 270 -13.16 -21.53 8.49
CA LEU A 270 -12.55 -21.47 9.83
C LEU A 270 -13.20 -22.43 10.84
N TRP A 271 -14.42 -22.90 10.57
CA TRP A 271 -15.09 -23.83 11.45
C TRP A 271 -14.46 -25.24 11.40
N SER A 272 -14.38 -25.93 12.54
CA SER A 272 -13.84 -27.28 12.68
C SER A 272 -14.92 -28.26 13.15
N PRO A 273 -14.93 -29.54 12.66
CA PRO A 273 -15.85 -30.57 13.12
C PRO A 273 -15.76 -30.91 14.62
N ASP A 274 -14.66 -30.55 15.26
CA ASP A 274 -14.45 -30.75 16.70
C ASP A 274 -15.12 -29.66 17.56
N GLU A 275 -15.79 -28.71 16.92
CA GLU A 275 -16.49 -27.60 17.58
C GLU A 275 -18.00 -27.83 17.65
N ASP A 276 -18.61 -27.17 18.62
CA ASP A 276 -20.07 -27.09 18.69
C ASP A 276 -20.63 -26.36 17.46
N ILE A 277 -21.85 -26.72 17.09
CA ILE A 277 -22.58 -26.02 16.03
C ILE A 277 -22.86 -24.59 16.50
N PRO A 278 -22.44 -23.54 15.73
CA PRO A 278 -22.68 -22.16 16.12
C PRO A 278 -24.18 -21.85 16.30
N GLU A 279 -24.51 -20.88 17.15
CA GLU A 279 -25.88 -20.45 17.31
C GLU A 279 -26.41 -19.77 16.03
N LYS A 280 -27.65 -20.10 15.65
CA LYS A 280 -28.26 -19.51 14.45
C LYS A 280 -28.40 -18.00 14.59
N GLY A 281 -27.80 -17.25 13.64
CA GLY A 281 -27.83 -15.78 13.63
C GLY A 281 -26.67 -15.14 14.41
N GLN A 282 -25.74 -15.91 14.93
CA GLN A 282 -24.50 -15.39 15.52
C GLN A 282 -23.73 -14.54 14.48
N ALA A 283 -23.32 -13.34 14.87
CA ALA A 283 -22.50 -12.51 13.99
C ALA A 283 -21.15 -13.18 13.71
N VAL A 284 -20.68 -13.14 12.46
CA VAL A 284 -19.40 -13.76 12.08
C VAL A 284 -18.22 -13.24 12.91
N GLN A 285 -18.26 -11.98 13.31
CA GLN A 285 -17.26 -11.40 14.20
C GLN A 285 -17.25 -12.05 15.59
N GLU A 286 -18.45 -12.30 16.14
CA GLU A 286 -18.61 -12.99 17.41
C GLU A 286 -18.16 -14.46 17.32
N PHE A 287 -18.47 -15.14 16.21
CA PHE A 287 -17.95 -16.48 15.93
C PHE A 287 -16.42 -16.48 15.90
N VAL A 288 -15.78 -15.56 15.19
CA VAL A 288 -14.32 -15.44 15.16
C VAL A 288 -13.75 -15.25 16.57
N GLN A 289 -14.33 -14.36 17.35
CA GLN A 289 -13.87 -14.08 18.71
C GLN A 289 -14.06 -15.27 19.64
N SER A 290 -15.27 -15.87 19.67
CA SER A 290 -15.64 -16.92 20.62
C SER A 290 -15.09 -18.30 20.26
N THR A 291 -14.77 -18.53 18.99
CA THR A 291 -14.37 -19.84 18.49
C THR A 291 -12.94 -19.82 17.98
N VAL A 292 -12.62 -18.99 16.99
CA VAL A 292 -11.30 -19.00 16.36
C VAL A 292 -10.22 -18.49 17.31
N LEU A 293 -10.42 -17.31 17.93
CA LEU A 293 -9.40 -16.69 18.79
C LEU A 293 -9.23 -17.45 20.12
N ARG A 294 -10.29 -18.06 20.66
CA ARG A 294 -10.20 -18.85 21.91
C ARG A 294 -9.38 -20.13 21.79
N ARG A 295 -9.21 -20.67 20.59
CA ARG A 295 -8.40 -21.89 20.35
C ARG A 295 -6.91 -21.62 20.34
N LEU A 296 -6.53 -20.37 20.09
CA LEU A 296 -5.14 -20.00 19.98
C LEU A 296 -4.47 -20.03 21.35
N THR A 297 -3.24 -20.54 21.38
CA THR A 297 -2.37 -20.45 22.55
C THR A 297 -1.98 -18.99 22.82
N ASN A 298 -1.41 -18.71 23.97
CA ASN A 298 -0.88 -17.38 24.29
C ASN A 298 0.21 -16.97 23.29
N GLU A 299 1.01 -17.91 22.81
CA GLU A 299 2.03 -17.68 21.76
C GLU A 299 1.38 -17.35 20.42
N GLY A 300 0.32 -18.08 20.04
CA GLY A 300 -0.48 -17.79 18.85
C GLY A 300 -1.14 -16.43 18.91
N LEU A 301 -1.74 -16.08 20.05
CA LEU A 301 -2.34 -14.75 20.25
C LEU A 301 -1.31 -13.64 20.21
N GLY A 302 -0.14 -13.81 20.84
CA GLY A 302 0.94 -12.82 20.82
C GLY A 302 1.46 -12.55 19.40
N THR A 303 1.67 -13.60 18.60
CA THR A 303 2.05 -13.45 17.19
C THR A 303 0.94 -12.78 16.37
N LEU A 304 -0.33 -13.13 16.64
CA LEU A 304 -1.48 -12.51 15.96
C LEU A 304 -1.61 -11.03 16.30
N ASP A 305 -1.31 -10.65 17.56
CA ASP A 305 -1.34 -9.26 18.02
C ASP A 305 -0.28 -8.43 17.28
N GLU A 306 0.97 -8.91 17.24
CA GLU A 306 2.03 -8.25 16.50
C GLU A 306 1.66 -8.03 15.03
N LEU A 307 1.20 -9.09 14.36
CA LEU A 307 0.77 -9.02 12.95
C LEU A 307 -0.45 -8.11 12.75
N SER A 308 -1.39 -8.11 13.70
CA SER A 308 -2.61 -7.31 13.61
C SER A 308 -2.35 -5.82 13.83
N LEU A 309 -1.41 -5.46 14.70
CA LEU A 309 -1.09 -4.09 15.04
C LEU A 309 -0.04 -3.46 14.09
N SER A 310 0.66 -4.28 13.30
CA SER A 310 1.59 -3.76 12.29
C SER A 310 0.84 -3.01 11.17
N PRO A 311 1.39 -1.88 10.68
CA PRO A 311 0.82 -1.15 9.53
C PRO A 311 1.06 -1.85 8.20
N LEU A 312 2.05 -2.74 8.14
CA LEU A 312 2.47 -3.44 6.93
C LEU A 312 2.56 -4.95 7.19
N PRO A 313 2.34 -5.79 6.17
CA PRO A 313 2.64 -7.20 6.26
C PRO A 313 4.12 -7.43 6.61
N LEU A 314 4.42 -8.39 7.49
CA LEU A 314 5.77 -8.67 7.98
C LEU A 314 6.31 -9.98 7.41
N SER A 315 7.63 -10.08 7.26
CA SER A 315 8.27 -11.40 7.09
C SER A 315 8.40 -12.10 8.45
N VAL A 316 8.54 -13.43 8.44
CA VAL A 316 8.71 -14.17 9.69
C VAL A 316 9.98 -13.74 10.46
N GLU A 317 10.99 -13.30 9.72
CA GLU A 317 12.26 -12.80 10.28
C GLU A 317 12.13 -11.41 10.92
N GLU A 318 11.10 -10.65 10.53
CA GLU A 318 10.77 -9.35 11.11
C GLU A 318 9.97 -9.46 12.40
N LEU A 319 9.35 -10.61 12.69
CA LEU A 319 8.57 -10.83 13.89
C LEU A 319 9.48 -10.95 15.13
N PHE A 320 9.07 -10.32 16.21
CA PHE A 320 9.69 -10.50 17.53
C PHE A 320 8.93 -11.52 18.40
N VAL A 321 7.68 -11.87 18.02
CA VAL A 321 6.89 -12.98 18.57
C VAL A 321 6.56 -13.94 17.44
N ALA A 322 7.50 -14.79 17.05
CA ALA A 322 7.35 -15.70 15.90
C ALA A 322 6.86 -17.11 16.28
N GLU A 323 6.80 -17.44 17.56
CA GLU A 323 6.52 -18.79 18.05
C GLU A 323 5.15 -19.31 17.63
N GLY A 324 4.15 -18.42 17.55
CA GLY A 324 2.77 -18.76 17.18
C GLY A 324 2.54 -18.87 15.68
N ILE A 325 3.50 -18.51 14.80
CA ILE A 325 3.27 -18.45 13.34
C ILE A 325 2.77 -19.77 12.75
N SER A 326 3.28 -20.91 13.23
CA SER A 326 2.89 -22.22 12.77
C SER A 326 1.44 -22.56 13.13
N GLU A 327 1.03 -22.23 14.35
CA GLU A 327 -0.33 -22.43 14.82
C GLU A 327 -1.33 -21.58 14.01
N LEU A 328 -1.00 -20.29 13.79
CA LEU A 328 -1.84 -19.38 13.01
C LEU A 328 -1.98 -19.83 11.55
N ASP A 329 -0.89 -20.35 10.97
CA ASP A 329 -0.90 -20.87 9.61
C ASP A 329 -1.73 -22.17 9.50
N ASP A 330 -1.59 -23.08 10.49
CA ASP A 330 -2.38 -24.32 10.54
C ASP A 330 -3.87 -24.05 10.78
N SER A 331 -4.20 -22.97 11.47
CA SER A 331 -5.57 -22.52 11.73
C SER A 331 -6.18 -21.70 10.59
N ALA A 332 -5.49 -21.55 9.46
CA ALA A 332 -5.91 -20.76 8.30
C ALA A 332 -6.25 -19.28 8.63
N VAL A 333 -5.63 -18.74 9.67
CA VAL A 333 -5.82 -17.34 10.12
C VAL A 333 -5.00 -16.37 9.28
N LEU A 334 -3.91 -16.85 8.66
CA LEU A 334 -2.93 -16.07 7.94
C LEU A 334 -3.13 -16.08 6.43
N ARG A 335 -2.78 -14.94 5.83
CA ARG A 335 -2.62 -14.74 4.38
C ARG A 335 -1.14 -14.48 4.10
N TRP A 336 -0.59 -15.20 3.13
CA TRP A 336 0.78 -15.06 2.69
C TRP A 336 0.84 -14.33 1.36
N MET A 337 1.77 -13.38 1.27
CA MET A 337 2.11 -12.66 0.04
C MET A 337 3.61 -12.83 -0.19
N HIS A 338 4.00 -13.86 -0.94
CA HIS A 338 5.39 -14.29 -1.11
C HIS A 338 6.05 -14.61 0.26
N SER A 339 7.01 -13.81 0.71
CA SER A 339 7.67 -13.98 2.01
C SER A 339 7.01 -13.20 3.14
N LEU A 340 6.04 -12.36 2.84
CA LEU A 340 5.33 -11.55 3.82
C LEU A 340 4.05 -12.23 4.28
N VAL A 341 3.68 -11.97 5.53
CA VAL A 341 2.49 -12.56 6.16
C VAL A 341 1.67 -11.49 6.85
N GLU A 342 0.36 -11.64 6.78
CA GLU A 342 -0.61 -10.84 7.54
C GLU A 342 -1.81 -11.70 7.92
N PRO A 343 -2.59 -11.35 8.95
CA PRO A 343 -3.86 -12.00 9.23
C PRO A 343 -4.89 -11.69 8.13
N HIS A 344 -5.85 -12.60 7.92
CA HIS A 344 -7.02 -12.25 7.12
C HIS A 344 -7.71 -11.01 7.70
N HIS A 345 -8.19 -10.09 6.85
CA HIS A 345 -8.74 -8.80 7.26
C HIS A 345 -9.84 -8.91 8.34
N LEU A 346 -10.72 -9.92 8.24
CA LEU A 346 -11.73 -10.15 9.27
C LEU A 346 -11.08 -10.46 10.64
N ILE A 347 -10.10 -11.35 10.66
CA ILE A 347 -9.39 -11.75 11.89
C ILE A 347 -8.65 -10.55 12.47
N ARG A 348 -7.90 -9.82 11.63
CA ARG A 348 -7.19 -8.60 12.02
C ARG A 348 -8.11 -7.59 12.67
N ASN A 349 -9.26 -7.31 12.04
CA ASN A 349 -10.21 -6.33 12.54
C ASN A 349 -10.88 -6.76 13.85
N VAL A 350 -11.25 -8.06 13.97
CA VAL A 350 -11.80 -8.59 15.23
C VAL A 350 -10.72 -8.51 16.31
N ARG A 351 -9.48 -8.88 16.01
CA ARG A 351 -8.41 -8.84 17.01
C ARG A 351 -8.09 -7.41 17.45
N ARG A 352 -7.96 -6.46 16.54
CA ARG A 352 -7.77 -5.04 16.86
C ARG A 352 -8.89 -4.47 17.74
N ALA A 353 -10.13 -4.92 17.53
CA ALA A 353 -11.28 -4.49 18.32
C ALA A 353 -11.38 -5.16 19.70
N THR A 354 -10.67 -6.27 19.92
CA THR A 354 -10.80 -7.10 21.13
C THR A 354 -9.53 -7.23 21.95
N VAL A 355 -8.39 -6.79 21.44
CA VAL A 355 -7.16 -6.72 22.22
C VAL A 355 -7.32 -5.68 23.32
N ASP A 356 -6.83 -5.99 24.50
CA ASP A 356 -6.81 -5.06 25.61
C ASP A 356 -5.95 -3.83 25.28
N GLU A 357 -6.44 -2.64 25.63
CA GLU A 357 -5.79 -1.38 25.25
C GLU A 357 -4.39 -1.24 25.90
N GLU A 358 -4.19 -1.72 27.13
CA GLU A 358 -2.90 -1.71 27.80
C GLU A 358 -1.91 -2.65 27.10
N ILE A 359 -2.39 -3.87 26.76
CA ILE A 359 -1.59 -4.83 25.98
C ILE A 359 -1.21 -4.27 24.61
N ALA A 360 -2.15 -3.61 23.93
CA ALA A 360 -1.89 -3.01 22.62
C ALA A 360 -0.82 -1.90 22.72
N ARG A 361 -0.91 -1.01 23.72
CA ARG A 361 0.08 0.04 23.95
C ARG A 361 1.47 -0.53 24.26
N ASP A 362 1.56 -1.52 25.14
CA ASP A 362 2.82 -2.19 25.46
C ASP A 362 3.46 -2.83 24.22
N LEU A 363 2.66 -3.46 23.37
CA LEU A 363 3.14 -4.03 22.11
C LEU A 363 3.61 -2.96 21.13
N HIS A 364 2.91 -1.83 21.03
CA HIS A 364 3.34 -0.71 20.23
C HIS A 364 4.64 -0.11 20.73
N SER A 365 4.80 0.13 22.04
CA SER A 365 6.06 0.62 22.64
C SER A 365 7.22 -0.33 22.37
N LYS A 366 7.04 -1.62 22.58
CA LYS A 366 8.05 -2.65 22.33
C LYS A 366 8.41 -2.73 20.84
N ALA A 367 7.41 -2.68 19.95
CA ALA A 367 7.64 -2.69 18.53
C ALA A 367 8.42 -1.45 18.08
N ALA A 368 8.06 -0.25 18.59
CA ALA A 368 8.78 0.98 18.30
C ALA A 368 10.26 0.88 18.70
N GLU A 369 10.57 0.34 19.87
CA GLU A 369 11.95 0.11 20.34
C GLU A 369 12.71 -0.84 19.40
N ILE A 370 12.12 -1.98 19.04
CA ILE A 370 12.75 -2.97 18.14
C ILE A 370 12.97 -2.39 16.75
N TRP A 371 11.95 -1.71 16.17
CA TRP A 371 12.05 -1.14 14.84
C TRP A 371 13.00 0.06 14.76
N SER A 372 13.24 0.77 15.89
CA SER A 372 14.23 1.85 15.97
C SER A 372 15.67 1.36 15.70
N THR A 373 15.96 0.10 15.99
CA THR A 373 17.28 -0.50 15.76
C THR A 373 17.50 -0.97 14.33
N ARG A 374 16.46 -1.02 13.51
CA ARG A 374 16.52 -1.47 12.10
C ARG A 374 16.76 -0.29 11.17
N GLU A 375 17.37 -0.55 10.02
CA GLU A 375 17.71 0.46 9.04
C GLU A 375 16.69 0.48 7.88
N GLY A 376 16.62 1.62 7.19
CA GLY A 376 15.82 1.80 5.97
C GLY A 376 14.44 2.41 6.19
N LEU A 377 13.86 2.95 5.12
CA LEU A 377 12.59 3.70 5.17
C LEU A 377 11.40 2.85 5.60
N ARG A 378 11.37 1.57 5.23
CA ARG A 378 10.36 0.62 5.72
C ARG A 378 10.38 0.52 7.25
N ALA A 379 11.58 0.41 7.85
CA ALA A 379 11.72 0.33 9.30
C ALA A 379 11.27 1.64 9.97
N ARG A 380 11.68 2.80 9.42
CA ARG A 380 11.25 4.11 9.93
C ARG A 380 9.74 4.30 9.87
N ARG A 381 9.10 3.83 8.81
CA ARG A 381 7.64 3.89 8.66
C ARG A 381 6.92 3.04 9.71
N ILE A 382 7.36 1.80 9.93
CA ILE A 382 6.77 0.92 10.94
C ILE A 382 7.03 1.48 12.35
N GLU A 383 8.24 1.96 12.63
CA GLU A 383 8.58 2.63 13.90
C GLU A 383 7.66 3.83 14.16
N ALA A 384 7.50 4.73 13.19
CA ALA A 384 6.65 5.91 13.32
C ALA A 384 5.20 5.54 13.66
N HIS A 385 4.63 4.55 12.95
CA HIS A 385 3.29 4.04 13.25
C HIS A 385 3.18 3.53 14.69
N HIS A 386 4.16 2.76 15.15
CA HIS A 386 4.12 2.21 16.50
C HIS A 386 4.31 3.28 17.57
N ARG A 387 5.18 4.28 17.36
CA ARG A 387 5.31 5.44 18.26
C ARG A 387 4.01 6.23 18.40
N LEU A 388 3.29 6.42 17.29
CA LEU A 388 1.98 7.10 17.30
C LEU A 388 0.92 6.35 18.12
N ASN A 389 1.02 5.03 18.21
CA ASN A 389 0.02 4.19 18.87
C ASN A 389 0.46 3.63 20.24
N SER A 390 1.68 3.95 20.72
CA SER A 390 2.19 3.47 22.01
C SER A 390 1.51 4.16 23.21
N GLY A 391 1.00 5.37 23.01
CA GLY A 391 0.50 6.21 24.10
C GLY A 391 1.61 6.93 24.89
N ASP A 392 2.87 6.76 24.49
CA ASP A 392 4.01 7.50 25.03
C ASP A 392 4.00 8.96 24.54
N GLU A 393 4.81 9.81 25.17
CA GLU A 393 4.97 11.21 24.72
C GLU A 393 5.59 11.22 23.31
N LEU A 394 4.89 11.86 22.37
CA LEU A 394 5.30 11.92 20.97
C LEU A 394 6.46 12.90 20.78
N ASP A 395 7.61 12.41 20.34
CA ASP A 395 8.72 13.23 19.87
C ASP A 395 8.37 13.80 18.49
N THR A 396 7.82 15.02 18.49
CA THR A 396 7.33 15.71 17.29
C THR A 396 8.45 16.14 16.35
N GLU A 397 9.65 16.45 16.88
CA GLU A 397 10.82 16.83 16.08
C GLU A 397 11.35 15.61 15.33
N TRP A 398 11.55 14.48 16.03
CA TRP A 398 11.94 13.21 15.40
C TRP A 398 10.94 12.78 14.32
N LEU A 399 9.63 12.91 14.60
CA LEU A 399 8.60 12.50 13.65
C LEU A 399 8.61 13.38 12.41
N ALA A 400 8.71 14.69 12.56
CA ALA A 400 8.75 15.63 11.44
C ALA A 400 9.94 15.34 10.50
N GLU A 401 11.13 15.09 11.06
CA GLU A 401 12.33 14.72 10.29
C GLU A 401 12.16 13.39 9.53
N ASN A 402 11.60 12.38 10.20
CA ASN A 402 11.41 11.06 9.58
C ASN A 402 10.28 11.07 8.55
N VAL A 403 9.19 11.79 8.78
CA VAL A 403 8.12 11.99 7.78
C VAL A 403 8.66 12.66 6.52
N ALA A 404 9.49 13.70 6.66
CA ALA A 404 10.14 14.35 5.51
C ALA A 404 11.02 13.35 4.72
N THR A 405 11.68 12.43 5.42
CA THR A 405 12.51 11.40 4.78
C THR A 405 11.65 10.33 4.10
N ILE A 406 10.58 9.86 4.75
CA ILE A 406 9.65 8.86 4.21
C ILE A 406 8.96 9.42 2.95
N SER A 407 8.65 10.72 2.91
CA SER A 407 7.97 11.37 1.79
C SER A 407 8.72 11.27 0.46
N LEU A 408 10.04 11.11 0.51
CA LEU A 408 10.87 10.97 -0.70
C LEU A 408 10.56 9.68 -1.48
N GLU A 409 10.13 8.62 -0.81
CA GLU A 409 9.76 7.34 -1.44
C GLU A 409 8.24 7.13 -1.45
N ASP A 410 7.55 7.49 -0.36
CA ASP A 410 6.11 7.27 -0.17
C ASP A 410 5.46 8.49 0.49
N SER A 411 5.13 9.48 -0.34
CA SER A 411 4.49 10.71 0.14
C SER A 411 3.06 10.49 0.65
N ALA A 412 2.39 9.41 0.24
CA ALA A 412 1.05 9.08 0.72
C ALA A 412 1.09 8.53 2.15
N ALA A 413 2.03 7.60 2.43
CA ALA A 413 2.27 7.12 3.79
C ALA A 413 2.73 8.24 4.73
N ALA A 414 3.62 9.12 4.27
CA ALA A 414 4.06 10.29 5.02
C ALA A 414 2.88 11.19 5.40
N ALA A 415 1.93 11.41 4.48
CA ALA A 415 0.74 12.20 4.71
C ALA A 415 -0.21 11.60 5.76
N VAL A 416 -0.38 10.28 5.77
CA VAL A 416 -1.15 9.57 6.82
C VAL A 416 -0.48 9.74 8.17
N LEU A 417 0.83 9.48 8.26
CA LEU A 417 1.57 9.58 9.52
C LEU A 417 1.51 10.98 10.14
N ILE A 418 1.63 12.03 9.31
CA ILE A 418 1.60 13.40 9.82
C ILE A 418 0.19 13.82 10.26
N ASP A 419 -0.85 13.38 9.56
CA ASP A 419 -2.23 13.66 9.95
C ASP A 419 -2.60 12.96 11.26
N ASP A 420 -2.23 11.67 11.41
CA ASP A 420 -2.44 10.92 12.65
C ASP A 420 -1.68 11.59 13.82
N ALA A 421 -0.45 12.05 13.58
CA ALA A 421 0.34 12.74 14.58
C ALA A 421 -0.30 14.05 15.04
N ILE A 422 -0.83 14.87 14.13
CA ILE A 422 -1.52 16.12 14.46
C ILE A 422 -2.80 15.86 15.27
N GLN A 423 -3.49 14.73 15.03
CA GLN A 423 -4.65 14.36 15.83
C GLN A 423 -4.28 14.00 17.27
N ILE A 424 -3.10 13.42 17.49
CA ILE A 424 -2.59 13.05 18.82
C ILE A 424 -2.02 14.27 19.55
N ASN A 425 -1.19 15.04 18.86
CA ASN A 425 -0.52 16.23 19.39
C ASN A 425 -0.47 17.32 18.31
N ASP A 426 -1.32 18.33 18.49
CA ASP A 426 -1.40 19.48 17.57
C ASP A 426 -0.21 20.43 17.78
N ASP A 427 0.93 20.03 17.28
CA ASP A 427 2.20 20.76 17.36
C ASP A 427 2.46 21.59 16.11
N GLU A 428 3.06 22.78 16.29
CA GLU A 428 3.33 23.71 15.18
C GLU A 428 4.32 23.14 14.16
N ASN A 429 5.35 22.39 14.59
CA ASN A 429 6.32 21.77 13.67
C ASN A 429 5.67 20.69 12.80
N LEU A 430 4.75 19.89 13.39
CA LEU A 430 3.98 18.91 12.63
C LEU A 430 3.11 19.57 11.56
N ARG A 431 2.44 20.69 11.91
CA ARG A 431 1.64 21.46 10.95
C ARG A 431 2.50 22.08 9.84
N LEU A 432 3.67 22.62 10.17
CA LEU A 432 4.61 23.15 9.18
C LEU A 432 5.09 22.04 8.22
N THR A 433 5.35 20.86 8.74
CA THR A 433 5.70 19.68 7.94
C THR A 433 4.54 19.24 7.06
N ALA A 434 3.30 19.21 7.58
CA ALA A 434 2.10 18.89 6.81
C ALA A 434 1.88 19.87 5.64
N ILE A 435 2.11 21.17 5.86
CA ILE A 435 2.03 22.21 4.81
C ILE A 435 3.06 21.94 3.70
N ASP A 436 4.31 21.70 4.08
CA ASP A 436 5.37 21.47 3.10
C ASP A 436 5.09 20.19 2.29
N LEU A 437 4.64 19.12 2.94
CA LEU A 437 4.24 17.88 2.30
C LEU A 437 3.03 18.06 1.38
N ALA A 438 2.03 18.82 1.78
CA ALA A 438 0.86 19.12 0.94
C ALA A 438 1.26 19.86 -0.34
N PHE A 439 2.20 20.82 -0.26
CA PHE A 439 2.74 21.48 -1.44
C PHE A 439 3.48 20.50 -2.38
N GLU A 440 4.29 19.58 -1.83
CA GLU A 440 5.01 18.59 -2.62
C GLU A 440 4.07 17.60 -3.32
N ARG A 441 2.93 17.35 -2.70
CA ARG A 441 1.88 16.48 -3.25
C ARG A 441 0.94 17.19 -4.22
N GLY A 442 1.03 18.53 -4.33
CA GLY A 442 0.13 19.32 -5.16
C GLY A 442 -1.28 19.44 -4.57
N GLU A 443 -1.38 19.52 -3.26
CA GLU A 443 -2.62 19.65 -2.48
C GLU A 443 -2.74 21.07 -1.85
N PRO A 444 -2.92 22.14 -2.64
CA PRO A 444 -2.89 23.52 -2.13
C PRO A 444 -4.01 23.82 -1.14
N ASP A 445 -5.17 23.18 -1.29
CA ASP A 445 -6.30 23.36 -0.36
C ASP A 445 -5.96 22.83 1.03
N VAL A 446 -5.34 21.64 1.10
CA VAL A 446 -4.86 21.06 2.37
C VAL A 446 -3.77 21.95 2.98
N ALA A 447 -2.82 22.43 2.16
CA ALA A 447 -1.81 23.37 2.63
C ALA A 447 -2.43 24.64 3.23
N SER A 448 -3.48 25.17 2.59
CA SER A 448 -4.22 26.35 3.09
C SER A 448 -4.86 26.12 4.46
N GLU A 449 -5.52 24.97 4.65
CA GLU A 449 -6.15 24.61 5.93
C GLU A 449 -5.13 24.56 7.08
N HIS A 450 -3.99 23.93 6.85
CA HIS A 450 -2.92 23.89 7.86
C HIS A 450 -2.28 25.27 8.09
N ILE A 451 -2.07 26.09 7.03
CA ILE A 451 -1.54 27.45 7.15
C ILE A 451 -2.42 28.30 8.06
N ASP A 452 -3.73 28.21 7.95
CA ASP A 452 -4.66 28.98 8.76
C ASP A 452 -4.57 28.61 10.25
N SER A 453 -4.18 27.38 10.55
CA SER A 453 -4.06 26.86 11.92
C SER A 453 -2.71 27.14 12.59
N VAL A 454 -1.68 27.58 11.85
CA VAL A 454 -0.34 27.91 12.38
C VAL A 454 -0.32 29.33 12.93
N SER A 455 0.45 29.56 14.00
CA SER A 455 0.67 30.88 14.60
C SER A 455 1.33 31.84 13.60
N ASP A 456 1.09 33.14 13.79
CA ASP A 456 1.73 34.14 12.94
C ASP A 456 3.24 34.18 13.17
N SER A 457 3.98 33.83 12.14
CA SER A 457 5.42 33.64 12.14
C SER A 457 6.01 33.89 10.74
N PRO A 458 7.33 34.15 10.63
CA PRO A 458 7.98 34.21 9.32
C PRO A 458 7.82 32.95 8.51
N GLN A 459 7.79 31.79 9.16
CA GLN A 459 7.56 30.46 8.54
C GLN A 459 6.18 30.36 7.90
N LYS A 460 5.13 30.87 8.58
CA LYS A 460 3.78 30.97 8.03
C LYS A 460 3.74 31.90 6.81
N LEU A 461 4.39 33.06 6.89
CA LEU A 461 4.43 34.02 5.79
C LEU A 461 5.10 33.44 4.54
N LEU A 462 6.21 32.70 4.71
CA LEU A 462 6.87 32.03 3.59
C LEU A 462 5.97 30.97 2.92
N ARG A 463 5.16 30.25 3.69
CA ARG A 463 4.22 29.26 3.15
C ARG A 463 3.01 29.92 2.49
N LYS A 464 2.50 31.02 3.05
CA LYS A 464 1.50 31.86 2.38
C LYS A 464 2.01 32.42 1.06
N ALA A 465 3.28 32.85 1.01
CA ALA A 465 3.90 33.31 -0.23
C ALA A 465 3.97 32.18 -1.29
N ARG A 466 4.31 30.95 -0.86
CA ARG A 466 4.32 29.79 -1.74
C ARG A 466 2.91 29.49 -2.28
N LEU A 467 1.89 29.53 -1.44
CA LEU A 467 0.48 29.34 -1.83
C LEU A 467 0.01 30.42 -2.81
N ALA A 468 0.31 31.71 -2.53
CA ALA A 468 -0.02 32.81 -3.43
C ALA A 468 0.65 32.64 -4.81
N ARG A 469 1.91 32.18 -4.84
CA ARG A 469 2.62 31.88 -6.09
C ARG A 469 1.96 30.76 -6.90
N GLN A 470 1.52 29.68 -6.24
CA GLN A 470 0.79 28.59 -6.91
C GLN A 470 -0.57 29.07 -7.47
N HIS A 471 -1.23 30.02 -6.82
CA HIS A 471 -2.44 30.65 -7.34
C HIS A 471 -2.17 31.73 -8.41
N GLY A 472 -0.90 32.01 -8.73
CA GLY A 472 -0.51 33.01 -9.73
C GLY A 472 -0.45 34.45 -9.22
N ASP A 473 -0.67 34.70 -7.92
CA ASP A 473 -0.56 36.02 -7.31
C ASP A 473 0.89 36.33 -6.89
N LEU A 474 1.70 36.65 -7.90
CA LEU A 474 3.13 36.90 -7.71
C LEU A 474 3.44 38.13 -6.88
N GLN A 475 2.59 39.17 -6.95
CA GLN A 475 2.81 40.42 -6.18
C GLN A 475 2.59 40.17 -4.70
N GLU A 476 1.54 39.49 -4.32
CA GLU A 476 1.29 39.13 -2.92
C GLU A 476 2.35 38.17 -2.40
N ALA A 477 2.79 37.20 -3.23
CA ALA A 477 3.85 36.28 -2.87
C ALA A 477 5.16 37.02 -2.54
N GLU A 478 5.58 38.00 -3.37
CA GLU A 478 6.79 38.76 -3.15
C GLU A 478 6.70 39.65 -1.89
N LYS A 479 5.54 40.26 -1.64
CA LYS A 479 5.29 41.06 -0.44
C LYS A 479 5.35 40.21 0.83
N LEU A 480 4.74 39.03 0.84
CA LEU A 480 4.75 38.13 1.98
C LEU A 480 6.16 37.58 2.24
N GLU A 481 6.91 37.24 1.19
CA GLU A 481 8.32 36.84 1.28
C GLU A 481 9.17 37.97 1.93
N GLN A 482 9.07 39.18 1.42
CA GLN A 482 9.87 40.30 1.96
C GLN A 482 9.54 40.53 3.44
N SER A 483 8.25 40.49 3.82
CA SER A 483 7.83 40.65 5.22
C SER A 483 8.40 39.54 6.12
N ALA A 484 8.48 38.30 5.61
CA ALA A 484 9.10 37.20 6.33
C ALA A 484 10.61 37.41 6.50
N LEU A 485 11.31 37.77 5.42
CA LEU A 485 12.77 37.97 5.43
C LEU A 485 13.20 39.08 6.36
N ASP A 486 12.41 40.18 6.44
CA ASP A 486 12.67 41.33 7.32
C ASP A 486 12.56 40.96 8.81
N SER A 487 11.83 39.89 9.12
CA SER A 487 11.59 39.41 10.50
C SER A 487 12.57 38.33 10.95
N LEU A 488 13.36 37.78 10.04
CA LEU A 488 14.31 36.69 10.31
C LEU A 488 15.69 37.21 10.73
N SER A 489 16.46 36.36 11.41
CA SER A 489 17.90 36.62 11.62
C SER A 489 18.62 36.71 10.27
N PRO A 490 19.76 37.44 10.18
CA PRO A 490 20.48 37.59 8.92
C PRO A 490 20.88 36.26 8.25
N ALA A 491 21.20 35.24 9.03
CA ALA A 491 21.54 33.94 8.49
C ALA A 491 20.27 33.18 8.01
N ASP A 492 19.21 33.22 8.79
CA ASP A 492 17.95 32.56 8.45
C ASP A 492 17.27 33.22 7.24
N ALA A 493 17.38 34.56 7.13
CA ALA A 493 16.90 35.27 5.95
C ALA A 493 17.62 34.80 4.66
N VAL A 494 18.92 34.55 4.71
CA VAL A 494 19.65 34.02 3.56
C VAL A 494 19.22 32.60 3.24
N ARG A 495 19.08 31.72 4.24
CA ARG A 495 18.57 30.36 4.04
C ARG A 495 17.17 30.38 3.42
N ALA A 496 16.27 31.19 3.99
CA ALA A 496 14.91 31.34 3.50
C ALA A 496 14.87 31.88 2.05
N LYS A 497 15.72 32.86 1.72
CA LYS A 497 15.81 33.41 0.35
C LYS A 497 16.28 32.36 -0.65
N ILE A 498 17.29 31.56 -0.31
CA ILE A 498 17.77 30.46 -1.18
C ILE A 498 16.63 29.45 -1.39
N ALA A 499 16.00 29.00 -0.30
CA ALA A 499 14.89 28.04 -0.38
C ALA A 499 13.72 28.57 -1.22
N SER A 500 13.38 29.86 -1.06
CA SER A 500 12.33 30.50 -1.85
C SER A 500 12.66 30.57 -3.34
N LEU A 501 13.89 30.90 -3.70
CA LEU A 501 14.33 30.91 -5.11
C LEU A 501 14.29 29.52 -5.74
N VAL A 502 14.77 28.49 -5.02
CA VAL A 502 14.70 27.09 -5.49
C VAL A 502 13.24 26.68 -5.69
N ARG A 503 12.39 26.89 -4.69
CA ARG A 503 10.95 26.56 -4.79
C ARG A 503 10.25 27.33 -5.92
N ALA A 504 10.55 28.60 -6.13
CA ALA A 504 10.00 29.38 -7.23
C ALA A 504 10.36 28.80 -8.61
N HIS A 505 11.48 28.08 -8.69
CA HIS A 505 11.89 27.36 -9.89
C HIS A 505 11.20 26.00 -10.01
N ASP A 506 11.14 25.23 -8.91
CA ASP A 506 10.67 23.86 -8.90
C ASP A 506 9.13 23.72 -8.91
N ASP A 507 8.41 24.67 -8.27
CA ASP A 507 6.94 24.63 -8.18
C ASP A 507 6.21 25.05 -9.48
N ARG A 508 6.93 25.40 -10.56
CA ARG A 508 6.31 25.78 -11.82
C ARG A 508 5.71 24.58 -12.56
N LEU A 509 4.64 24.81 -13.26
CA LEU A 509 4.02 23.77 -14.09
C LEU A 509 4.92 23.38 -15.26
N PRO A 510 4.87 22.13 -15.74
CA PRO A 510 5.62 21.70 -16.91
C PRO A 510 5.37 22.62 -18.12
N GLY A 511 6.45 23.09 -18.75
CA GLY A 511 6.40 24.00 -19.90
C GLY A 511 6.27 25.48 -19.55
N GLN A 512 6.13 25.85 -18.28
CA GLN A 512 6.22 27.24 -17.86
C GLN A 512 7.68 27.68 -17.69
N PRO A 513 8.09 28.87 -18.18
CA PRO A 513 9.43 29.38 -17.97
C PRO A 513 9.67 29.69 -16.49
N THR A 514 10.93 29.61 -16.06
CA THR A 514 11.29 30.01 -14.70
C THR A 514 11.02 31.50 -14.47
N GLN A 515 10.51 31.82 -13.30
CA GLN A 515 10.32 33.20 -12.86
C GLN A 515 11.55 33.75 -12.14
N VAL A 516 12.53 32.88 -11.84
CA VAL A 516 13.77 33.26 -11.14
C VAL A 516 14.72 33.94 -12.12
N GLN A 517 15.16 35.13 -11.76
CA GLN A 517 16.13 35.90 -12.54
C GLN A 517 17.55 35.68 -12.02
N SER A 518 18.54 35.68 -12.90
CA SER A 518 19.96 35.55 -12.54
C SER A 518 20.42 36.67 -11.56
N SER A 519 19.83 37.86 -11.66
CA SER A 519 20.08 38.98 -10.72
C SER A 519 19.68 38.62 -9.30
N GLN A 520 18.50 38.01 -9.10
CA GLN A 520 18.01 37.60 -7.78
C GLN A 520 18.94 36.57 -7.12
N ILE A 521 19.51 35.65 -7.92
CA ILE A 521 20.49 34.67 -7.43
C ILE A 521 21.80 35.39 -7.05
N GLY A 522 22.21 36.42 -7.81
CA GLY A 522 23.42 37.21 -7.56
C GLY A 522 23.32 38.10 -6.30
N GLU A 523 22.13 38.49 -5.89
CA GLU A 523 21.88 39.30 -4.70
C GLU A 523 21.99 38.54 -3.37
N VAL A 524 22.05 37.21 -3.42
CA VAL A 524 22.13 36.37 -2.21
C VAL A 524 23.51 36.51 -1.57
N ASN A 525 23.57 37.10 -0.39
CA ASN A 525 24.82 37.34 0.33
C ASN A 525 25.19 36.19 1.27
N LEU A 526 25.95 35.22 0.76
CA LEU A 526 26.42 34.05 1.49
C LEU A 526 27.33 34.38 2.69
N SER A 527 27.95 35.57 2.75
CA SER A 527 28.82 35.94 3.89
C SER A 527 28.10 36.02 5.24
N ARG A 528 26.77 36.07 5.23
CA ARG A 528 25.92 36.05 6.42
C ARG A 528 25.67 34.68 7.01
N LEU A 529 26.02 33.61 6.26
CA LEU A 529 25.85 32.24 6.71
C LEU A 529 27.02 31.75 7.56
N PRO A 530 26.77 30.81 8.51
CA PRO A 530 27.82 30.05 9.17
C PRO A 530 28.67 29.29 8.16
N LYS A 531 29.96 29.05 8.51
CA LYS A 531 30.88 28.30 7.63
C LYS A 531 30.39 26.88 7.28
N THR A 532 29.64 26.26 8.19
CA THR A 532 29.04 24.94 7.99
C THR A 532 28.04 24.89 6.84
N ASP A 533 27.36 25.99 6.58
CA ASP A 533 26.26 26.06 5.61
C ASP A 533 26.71 26.57 4.23
N LEU A 534 27.92 27.16 4.16
CA LEU A 534 28.40 27.80 2.94
C LEU A 534 28.49 26.84 1.75
N ALA A 535 28.96 25.62 1.96
CA ALA A 535 29.14 24.66 0.88
C ALA A 535 27.80 24.22 0.28
N SER A 536 26.82 23.86 1.13
CA SER A 536 25.49 23.45 0.71
C SER A 536 24.71 24.60 0.04
N ALA A 537 24.80 25.81 0.62
CA ALA A 537 24.17 27.00 0.05
C ALA A 537 24.76 27.39 -1.31
N SER A 538 26.09 27.33 -1.46
CA SER A 538 26.76 27.59 -2.74
C SER A 538 26.35 26.56 -3.80
N LEU A 539 26.31 25.28 -3.44
CA LEU A 539 25.88 24.22 -4.34
C LEU A 539 24.44 24.42 -4.81
N ALA A 540 23.51 24.72 -3.88
CA ALA A 540 22.11 24.97 -4.22
C ALA A 540 21.94 26.13 -5.21
N LEU A 541 22.66 27.25 -4.98
CA LEU A 541 22.63 28.41 -5.89
C LEU A 541 23.26 28.11 -7.24
N ASP A 542 24.34 27.32 -7.30
CA ASP A 542 24.97 26.95 -8.57
C ASP A 542 24.11 25.99 -9.38
N LEU A 543 23.41 25.04 -8.75
CA LEU A 543 22.43 24.20 -9.42
C LEU A 543 21.26 25.04 -9.97
N LEU A 544 20.77 26.02 -9.20
CA LEU A 544 19.72 26.93 -9.66
C LEU A 544 20.19 27.83 -10.80
N ARG A 545 21.41 28.39 -10.72
CA ARG A 545 22.03 29.16 -11.82
C ARG A 545 22.16 28.35 -13.08
N HIS A 546 22.55 27.06 -12.95
CA HIS A 546 22.61 26.15 -14.08
C HIS A 546 21.22 26.00 -14.74
N ALA A 547 20.20 25.67 -13.95
CA ALA A 547 18.84 25.47 -14.46
C ALA A 547 18.29 26.74 -15.17
N VAL A 548 18.47 27.92 -14.58
CA VAL A 548 18.10 29.22 -15.18
C VAL A 548 18.89 29.51 -16.44
N ALA A 549 20.19 29.17 -16.46
CA ALA A 549 21.05 29.38 -17.63
C ALA A 549 20.70 28.45 -18.81
N VAL A 550 20.29 27.22 -18.54
CA VAL A 550 19.78 26.28 -19.56
C VAL A 550 18.54 26.87 -20.24
N GLU A 551 17.57 27.33 -19.45
CA GLU A 551 16.33 27.91 -20.00
C GLU A 551 16.56 29.21 -20.78
N SER A 552 17.51 30.05 -20.32
CA SER A 552 17.85 31.31 -21.00
C SER A 552 18.84 31.14 -22.17
N GLY A 553 19.41 29.95 -22.37
CA GLY A 553 20.44 29.69 -23.42
C GLY A 553 21.76 30.40 -23.20
N SER A 554 22.12 30.76 -21.94
CA SER A 554 23.35 31.50 -21.62
C SER A 554 24.56 30.58 -21.53
N VAL A 555 25.26 30.35 -22.67
CA VAL A 555 26.43 29.47 -22.78
C VAL A 555 27.57 29.90 -21.84
N GLU A 556 27.81 31.21 -21.68
CA GLU A 556 28.87 31.73 -20.81
C GLU A 556 28.57 31.40 -19.32
N THR A 557 27.33 31.59 -18.90
CA THR A 557 26.90 31.25 -17.54
C THR A 557 27.02 29.74 -17.30
N LEU A 558 26.60 28.92 -18.26
CA LEU A 558 26.70 27.46 -18.17
C LEU A 558 28.14 26.98 -17.98
N ALA A 559 29.09 27.53 -18.75
CA ALA A 559 30.49 27.17 -18.61
C ALA A 559 31.09 27.53 -17.24
N ASN A 560 30.75 28.72 -16.73
CA ASN A 560 31.19 29.18 -15.42
C ASN A 560 30.60 28.35 -14.26
N VAL A 561 29.32 28.06 -14.33
CA VAL A 561 28.63 27.27 -13.31
C VAL A 561 29.10 25.82 -13.33
N ARG A 562 29.32 25.24 -14.52
CA ARG A 562 29.88 23.88 -14.65
C ARG A 562 31.22 23.76 -13.95
N SER A 563 32.11 24.75 -14.17
CA SER A 563 33.42 24.77 -13.52
C SER A 563 33.33 24.83 -11.99
N SER A 564 32.36 25.60 -11.46
CA SER A 564 32.09 25.68 -10.03
C SER A 564 31.53 24.36 -9.47
N LEU A 565 30.60 23.72 -10.18
CA LEU A 565 30.01 22.44 -9.79
C LEU A 565 31.03 21.31 -9.79
N VAL A 566 31.91 21.25 -10.80
CA VAL A 566 33.04 20.30 -10.84
C VAL A 566 33.96 20.49 -9.64
N ALA A 567 34.26 21.72 -9.27
CA ALA A 567 35.10 22.00 -8.11
C ALA A 567 34.46 21.57 -6.78
N GLN A 568 33.14 21.61 -6.67
CA GLN A 568 32.41 21.25 -5.46
C GLN A 568 32.08 19.76 -5.36
N MET A 569 31.76 19.10 -6.45
CA MET A 569 31.23 17.73 -6.50
C MET A 569 32.26 16.70 -6.98
N GLY A 570 33.33 17.13 -7.69
CA GLY A 570 34.26 16.25 -8.37
C GLY A 570 33.85 15.91 -9.81
N GLU A 571 34.81 15.66 -10.70
CA GLU A 571 34.59 15.44 -12.14
C GLU A 571 33.71 14.21 -12.45
N ASP A 572 33.78 13.17 -11.61
CA ASP A 572 33.08 11.89 -11.83
C ASP A 572 31.68 11.83 -11.18
N HIS A 573 31.16 12.94 -10.68
CA HIS A 573 29.87 12.91 -9.98
C HIS A 573 28.72 12.66 -10.97
N PRO A 574 27.79 11.69 -10.71
CA PRO A 574 26.73 11.30 -11.65
C PRO A 574 25.81 12.46 -12.08
N ARG A 575 25.60 13.45 -11.23
CA ARG A 575 24.83 14.66 -11.58
C ARG A 575 25.49 15.52 -12.65
N LEU A 576 26.84 15.51 -12.76
CA LEU A 576 27.52 16.26 -13.81
C LEU A 576 27.26 15.67 -15.20
N ALA A 577 27.13 14.35 -15.30
CA ALA A 577 26.74 13.70 -16.55
C ALA A 577 25.33 14.12 -17.02
N LEU A 578 24.41 14.38 -16.09
CA LEU A 578 23.07 14.92 -16.41
C LEU A 578 23.11 16.42 -16.78
N ILE A 579 24.08 17.16 -16.24
CA ILE A 579 24.27 18.57 -16.52
C ILE A 579 24.92 18.77 -17.89
N ASP A 580 25.72 17.80 -18.35
CA ASP A 580 26.43 17.84 -19.64
C ASP A 580 25.54 17.35 -20.82
N LEU A 581 24.37 16.75 -20.55
CA LEU A 581 23.34 16.37 -21.54
C LEU A 581 22.42 17.53 -21.91
#